data_314239eb756d3f36784ec508dd54fe2d
#
_entry.id   314239eb756d3f36784ec508dd54fe2d
#
_cell.length_a   1.000
_cell.length_b   1.000
_cell.length_c   1.000
_cell.angle_alpha   90.00
_cell.angle_beta   90.00
_cell.angle_gamma   90.00
#
_symmetry.space_group_name_H-M   'P 1'
#
loop_
_entity.id
_entity.type
_entity.pdbx_description
1 polymer ?
#
loop_
_entity_poly.entity_id
_entity_poly.type
_entity_poly.pdbx_seq_one_letter_code
_entity_poly.pdbx_strand_id
1 'polypeptide(L)'
;MRDRITGAKALMRALQAEGVETIFGYPGGSIMPVYDALFDYTRGEKKCFDHILVRHEQAATHAAEGYARVSGKVGVALVTSGPGVTNTLTGIADAMLDSTPVVVIAGQVATTALGTDAFQEVDLVGVSQPISKWSYQIRRAEDVAWAVSRAFYIARSGRPGPVVLDFARNAQVEQFDWEPKKVDFIRSFVPYPKFDPDSVRQAAELINHAQRPLALVGQGVELGNAQEELKMFLEKADIPAGRTMLGLSALPSDHPLNVGMLGMHGNYAVNLKEQECDVLIAIGMRFSDRVTGNLKTYAKQAKVIHLDIDRSEIDKNVKAHIAVVADCKESLPALTALIQPATHRVWRDSFRELDEKERQKVIEPAIHPQSGPLLMGEVVNAVATQAPKGTVLVTDVGQNQLFATRYFKYTQKRSICTSGGLGTMGYGMPAAIGATFATDRTVCCFMGDGGFQMCIEELGTIMEQQAPVKMILLNNNYLGNVRQWQDMFWMRRKSFTKMLNPCYELIARGYGIPYQCVTDRTNLASAVEKMLTSQGPFILECAIKEDDDVLPMTPPGMNVNDMMLEI
;
A
#
# COMPACT_ATOMS: atom_id res chain seq x y z
N MET A 1 -4.68 -25.77 -38.77
CA MET A 1 -5.70 -26.29 -37.83
C MET A 1 -5.89 -25.25 -36.76
N ARG A 2 -7.13 -24.89 -36.45
CA ARG A 2 -7.39 -24.01 -35.30
C ARG A 2 -7.01 -24.75 -34.03
N ASP A 3 -6.33 -24.08 -33.09
CA ASP A 3 -5.86 -24.69 -31.84
C ASP A 3 -7.03 -24.76 -30.85
N ARG A 4 -7.60 -25.96 -30.71
CA ARG A 4 -8.76 -26.20 -29.85
C ARG A 4 -8.31 -26.50 -28.43
N ILE A 5 -8.66 -25.62 -27.47
CA ILE A 5 -8.26 -25.69 -26.09
C ILE A 5 -9.43 -25.52 -25.12
N THR A 6 -9.23 -25.91 -23.84
CA THR A 6 -10.20 -25.64 -22.76
C THR A 6 -10.13 -24.19 -22.30
N GLY A 7 -11.21 -23.71 -21.65
CA GLY A 7 -11.21 -22.38 -21.02
C GLY A 7 -10.13 -22.23 -19.96
N ALA A 8 -9.81 -23.29 -19.21
CA ALA A 8 -8.69 -23.28 -18.26
C ALA A 8 -7.33 -23.04 -18.94
N LYS A 9 -7.06 -23.69 -20.09
CA LYS A 9 -5.83 -23.42 -20.87
C LYS A 9 -5.86 -22.03 -21.51
N ALA A 10 -7.04 -21.55 -21.91
CA ALA A 10 -7.23 -20.20 -22.41
C ALA A 10 -6.88 -19.15 -21.35
N LEU A 11 -7.25 -19.38 -20.09
CA LEU A 11 -6.86 -18.51 -18.97
C LEU A 11 -5.35 -18.43 -18.84
N MET A 12 -4.62 -19.55 -18.87
CA MET A 12 -3.16 -19.54 -18.80
C MET A 12 -2.52 -18.73 -19.92
N ARG A 13 -3.00 -18.93 -21.16
CA ARG A 13 -2.48 -18.16 -22.32
C ARG A 13 -2.81 -16.66 -22.22
N ALA A 14 -3.98 -16.33 -21.71
CA ALA A 14 -4.38 -14.93 -21.53
C ALA A 14 -3.53 -14.25 -20.45
N LEU A 15 -3.27 -14.92 -19.31
CA LEU A 15 -2.37 -14.40 -18.26
C LEU A 15 -0.93 -14.23 -18.78
N GLN A 16 -0.44 -15.18 -19.55
CA GLN A 16 0.87 -15.06 -20.21
C GLN A 16 0.94 -13.86 -21.17
N ALA A 17 -0.12 -13.62 -21.94
CA ALA A 17 -0.21 -12.48 -22.86
C ALA A 17 -0.26 -11.12 -22.12
N GLU A 18 -0.76 -11.08 -20.88
CA GLU A 18 -0.76 -9.90 -20.02
C GLU A 18 0.57 -9.74 -19.23
N GLY A 19 1.54 -10.64 -19.42
CA GLY A 19 2.86 -10.57 -18.80
C GLY A 19 2.88 -10.93 -17.31
N VAL A 20 1.96 -11.78 -16.88
CA VAL A 20 1.95 -12.33 -15.51
C VAL A 20 3.18 -13.21 -15.32
N GLU A 21 3.85 -13.05 -14.17
CA GLU A 21 5.02 -13.85 -13.78
C GLU A 21 4.74 -14.64 -12.50
N THR A 22 3.96 -14.07 -11.57
CA THR A 22 3.67 -14.66 -10.27
C THR A 22 2.17 -14.68 -10.01
N ILE A 23 1.69 -15.79 -9.49
CA ILE A 23 0.29 -16.00 -9.08
C ILE A 23 0.28 -16.46 -7.62
N PHE A 24 -0.46 -15.76 -6.77
CA PHE A 24 -0.69 -16.16 -5.38
C PHE A 24 -2.03 -16.86 -5.29
N GLY A 25 -2.11 -18.01 -4.64
CA GLY A 25 -3.38 -18.69 -4.65
C GLY A 25 -3.51 -19.88 -3.72
N TYR A 26 -4.76 -20.38 -3.64
CA TYR A 26 -5.11 -21.57 -2.88
C TYR A 26 -6.10 -22.43 -3.69
N PRO A 27 -5.78 -23.72 -3.95
CA PRO A 27 -6.62 -24.59 -4.75
C PRO A 27 -7.89 -25.01 -4.02
N GLY A 28 -8.93 -25.36 -4.79
CA GLY A 28 -10.16 -25.95 -4.30
C GLY A 28 -11.01 -26.55 -5.41
N GLY A 29 -12.15 -27.14 -5.07
CA GLY A 29 -12.94 -27.96 -5.98
C GLY A 29 -13.39 -27.27 -7.26
N SER A 30 -13.88 -26.02 -7.18
CA SER A 30 -14.46 -25.33 -8.35
C SER A 30 -13.41 -24.69 -9.27
N ILE A 31 -12.13 -24.58 -8.84
CA ILE A 31 -11.05 -24.04 -9.65
C ILE A 31 -10.05 -25.11 -10.12
N MET A 32 -10.31 -26.38 -9.81
CA MET A 32 -9.39 -27.49 -10.10
C MET A 32 -9.00 -27.62 -11.57
N PRO A 33 -9.85 -27.42 -12.59
CA PRO A 33 -9.43 -27.47 -13.99
C PRO A 33 -8.39 -26.39 -14.35
N VAL A 34 -8.46 -25.24 -13.68
CA VAL A 34 -7.47 -24.16 -13.84
C VAL A 34 -6.12 -24.58 -13.22
N TYR A 35 -6.13 -25.19 -12.03
CA TYR A 35 -4.93 -25.71 -11.39
C TYR A 35 -4.30 -26.87 -12.16
N ASP A 36 -5.12 -27.73 -12.80
CA ASP A 36 -4.63 -28.76 -13.71
C ASP A 36 -3.91 -28.14 -14.93
N ALA A 37 -4.51 -27.14 -15.54
CA ALA A 37 -3.86 -26.41 -16.63
C ALA A 37 -2.59 -25.67 -16.18
N LEU A 38 -2.58 -25.07 -14.98
CA LEU A 38 -1.45 -24.34 -14.40
C LEU A 38 -0.22 -25.23 -14.21
N PHE A 39 -0.42 -26.55 -13.99
CA PHE A 39 0.66 -27.52 -13.83
C PHE A 39 1.67 -27.47 -14.99
N ASP A 40 1.18 -27.38 -16.24
CA ASP A 40 2.03 -27.30 -17.43
C ASP A 40 2.83 -26.00 -17.54
N TYR A 41 2.35 -24.91 -16.91
CA TYR A 41 2.93 -23.57 -17.02
C TYR A 41 3.83 -23.17 -15.82
N THR A 42 3.87 -24.01 -14.78
CA THR A 42 4.74 -23.82 -13.62
C THR A 42 5.96 -24.73 -13.59
N ARG A 43 6.07 -25.65 -14.57
CA ARG A 43 7.12 -26.70 -14.60
C ARG A 43 7.68 -26.91 -16.02
N GLY A 44 8.90 -27.43 -16.07
CA GLY A 44 9.56 -27.85 -17.31
C GLY A 44 9.83 -26.70 -18.28
N GLU A 45 9.93 -27.01 -19.58
CA GLU A 45 10.28 -26.06 -20.65
C GLU A 45 9.20 -24.98 -20.90
N LYS A 46 7.96 -25.22 -20.50
CA LYS A 46 6.83 -24.29 -20.64
C LYS A 46 6.64 -23.38 -19.44
N LYS A 47 7.50 -23.50 -18.43
CA LYS A 47 7.38 -22.64 -17.23
C LYS A 47 7.40 -21.18 -17.60
N CYS A 48 6.33 -20.46 -17.24
CA CYS A 48 6.23 -19.01 -17.40
C CYS A 48 5.61 -18.33 -16.17
N PHE A 49 5.12 -19.11 -15.20
CA PHE A 49 4.58 -18.60 -13.94
C PHE A 49 5.30 -19.22 -12.75
N ASP A 50 5.44 -18.42 -11.69
CA ASP A 50 5.62 -18.93 -10.34
C ASP A 50 4.25 -18.93 -9.65
N HIS A 51 3.86 -20.05 -9.07
CA HIS A 51 2.66 -20.15 -8.24
C HIS A 51 3.06 -20.28 -6.78
N ILE A 52 2.60 -19.34 -5.96
CA ILE A 52 2.86 -19.27 -4.54
C ILE A 52 1.63 -19.76 -3.79
N LEU A 53 1.77 -20.93 -3.16
CA LEU A 53 0.72 -21.50 -2.35
C LEU A 53 0.69 -20.80 -0.99
N VAL A 54 -0.31 -19.94 -0.78
CA VAL A 54 -0.58 -19.29 0.50
C VAL A 54 -1.25 -20.27 1.48
N ARG A 55 -1.47 -19.85 2.71
CA ARG A 55 -2.16 -20.66 3.73
C ARG A 55 -3.59 -20.20 3.99
N HIS A 56 -3.91 -18.97 3.56
CA HIS A 56 -5.25 -18.38 3.62
C HIS A 56 -5.50 -17.50 2.40
N GLU A 57 -6.70 -17.49 1.85
CA GLU A 57 -6.99 -16.76 0.60
C GLU A 57 -6.94 -15.23 0.76
N GLN A 58 -7.17 -14.70 1.96
CA GLN A 58 -6.92 -13.28 2.26
C GLN A 58 -5.45 -12.93 2.00
N ALA A 59 -4.54 -13.81 2.41
CA ALA A 59 -3.11 -13.62 2.16
C ALA A 59 -2.75 -13.65 0.67
N ALA A 60 -3.49 -14.39 -0.18
CA ALA A 60 -3.28 -14.35 -1.62
C ALA A 60 -3.51 -12.95 -2.19
N THR A 61 -4.56 -12.25 -1.73
CA THR A 61 -4.84 -10.88 -2.19
C THR A 61 -3.82 -9.88 -1.64
N HIS A 62 -3.46 -9.93 -0.37
CA HIS A 62 -2.44 -9.04 0.18
C HIS A 62 -1.04 -9.28 -0.40
N ALA A 63 -0.68 -10.54 -0.71
CA ALA A 63 0.56 -10.83 -1.42
C ALA A 63 0.53 -10.26 -2.85
N ALA A 64 -0.59 -10.38 -3.56
CA ALA A 64 -0.78 -9.75 -4.86
C ALA A 64 -0.66 -8.22 -4.78
N GLU A 65 -1.16 -7.59 -3.70
CA GLU A 65 -0.98 -6.16 -3.45
C GLU A 65 0.49 -5.78 -3.22
N GLY A 66 1.20 -6.50 -2.35
CA GLY A 66 2.62 -6.27 -2.09
C GLY A 66 3.46 -6.39 -3.37
N TYR A 67 3.18 -7.42 -4.19
CA TYR A 67 3.78 -7.60 -5.51
C TYR A 67 3.50 -6.41 -6.43
N ALA A 68 2.25 -5.97 -6.52
CA ALA A 68 1.85 -4.88 -7.40
C ALA A 68 2.49 -3.54 -7.00
N ARG A 69 2.54 -3.22 -5.72
CA ARG A 69 3.12 -1.98 -5.20
C ARG A 69 4.61 -1.87 -5.51
N VAL A 70 5.34 -2.96 -5.35
CA VAL A 70 6.80 -2.98 -5.54
C VAL A 70 7.19 -3.10 -7.02
N SER A 71 6.55 -4.01 -7.76
CA SER A 71 6.85 -4.22 -9.19
C SER A 71 6.27 -3.14 -10.10
N GLY A 72 5.13 -2.54 -9.72
CA GLY A 72 4.32 -1.69 -10.60
C GLY A 72 3.51 -2.45 -11.65
N LYS A 73 3.48 -3.79 -11.54
CA LYS A 73 2.67 -4.69 -12.38
C LYS A 73 1.33 -4.98 -11.70
N VAL A 74 0.42 -5.64 -12.41
CA VAL A 74 -0.84 -6.11 -11.82
C VAL A 74 -0.57 -7.38 -11.02
N GLY A 75 -1.00 -7.39 -9.75
CA GLY A 75 -0.95 -8.59 -8.90
C GLY A 75 -2.08 -9.56 -9.25
N VAL A 76 -1.85 -10.85 -9.10
CA VAL A 76 -2.84 -11.89 -9.43
C VAL A 76 -3.07 -12.82 -8.26
N ALA A 77 -4.33 -12.95 -7.84
CA ALA A 77 -4.77 -13.95 -6.86
C ALA A 77 -5.70 -14.97 -7.54
N LEU A 78 -5.49 -16.27 -7.25
CA LEU A 78 -6.24 -17.38 -7.83
C LEU A 78 -6.81 -18.27 -6.71
N VAL A 79 -8.14 -18.32 -6.58
CA VAL A 79 -8.82 -18.97 -5.46
C VAL A 79 -10.04 -19.78 -5.90
N THR A 80 -10.58 -20.59 -4.99
CA THR A 80 -11.81 -21.34 -5.25
C THR A 80 -13.06 -20.53 -4.92
N SER A 81 -14.24 -21.07 -5.18
CA SER A 81 -15.56 -20.48 -4.88
C SER A 81 -15.89 -20.49 -3.38
N GLY A 82 -17.04 -19.93 -3.04
CA GLY A 82 -17.57 -19.95 -1.67
C GLY A 82 -16.61 -19.32 -0.67
N PRO A 83 -16.19 -20.04 0.39
CA PRO A 83 -15.29 -19.50 1.41
C PRO A 83 -13.95 -19.05 0.84
N GLY A 84 -13.44 -19.71 -0.21
CA GLY A 84 -12.18 -19.32 -0.84
C GLY A 84 -12.21 -17.89 -1.34
N VAL A 85 -13.23 -17.51 -2.10
CA VAL A 85 -13.32 -16.14 -2.61
C VAL A 85 -13.85 -15.15 -1.58
N THR A 86 -14.75 -15.53 -0.68
CA THR A 86 -15.21 -14.60 0.37
C THR A 86 -14.10 -14.19 1.31
N ASN A 87 -13.11 -15.04 1.55
CA ASN A 87 -11.89 -14.68 2.29
C ASN A 87 -11.04 -13.61 1.60
N THR A 88 -11.19 -13.41 0.28
CA THR A 88 -10.42 -12.38 -0.45
C THR A 88 -11.03 -10.98 -0.36
N LEU A 89 -12.28 -10.84 0.11
CA LEU A 89 -13.01 -9.56 0.05
C LEU A 89 -12.32 -8.43 0.83
N THR A 90 -11.70 -8.74 1.96
CA THR A 90 -10.92 -7.74 2.71
C THR A 90 -9.75 -7.21 1.87
N GLY A 91 -8.97 -8.06 1.23
CA GLY A 91 -7.87 -7.61 0.37
C GLY A 91 -8.34 -6.89 -0.89
N ILE A 92 -9.49 -7.28 -1.47
CA ILE A 92 -10.11 -6.56 -2.60
C ILE A 92 -10.50 -5.14 -2.15
N ALA A 93 -11.12 -4.99 -0.97
CA ALA A 93 -11.50 -3.69 -0.42
C ALA A 93 -10.27 -2.82 -0.09
N ASP A 94 -9.19 -3.42 0.43
CA ASP A 94 -7.91 -2.76 0.70
C ASP A 94 -7.28 -2.23 -0.60
N ALA A 95 -7.16 -3.09 -1.61
CA ALA A 95 -6.66 -2.73 -2.93
C ALA A 95 -7.47 -1.59 -3.59
N MET A 96 -8.80 -1.56 -3.38
CA MET A 96 -9.67 -0.49 -3.90
C MET A 96 -9.39 0.85 -3.22
N LEU A 97 -9.28 0.87 -1.89
CA LEU A 97 -9.02 2.10 -1.13
C LEU A 97 -7.61 2.65 -1.37
N ASP A 98 -6.64 1.76 -1.58
CA ASP A 98 -5.23 2.12 -1.80
C ASP A 98 -4.84 2.17 -3.29
N SER A 99 -5.80 2.05 -4.19
CA SER A 99 -5.58 2.15 -5.64
C SER A 99 -4.52 1.16 -6.14
N THR A 100 -4.52 -0.07 -5.63
CA THR A 100 -3.56 -1.12 -5.98
C THR A 100 -4.14 -2.00 -7.10
N PRO A 101 -3.45 -2.16 -8.24
CA PRO A 101 -3.97 -2.98 -9.34
C PRO A 101 -3.83 -4.48 -9.02
N VAL A 102 -4.95 -5.14 -8.78
CA VAL A 102 -5.02 -6.58 -8.50
C VAL A 102 -6.12 -7.22 -9.37
N VAL A 103 -5.87 -8.40 -9.90
CA VAL A 103 -6.90 -9.24 -10.54
C VAL A 103 -7.09 -10.49 -9.70
N VAL A 104 -8.28 -10.62 -9.13
CA VAL A 104 -8.70 -11.81 -8.38
C VAL A 104 -9.50 -12.71 -9.30
N ILE A 105 -9.05 -13.95 -9.47
CA ILE A 105 -9.70 -14.97 -10.30
C ILE A 105 -10.23 -16.06 -9.37
N ALA A 106 -11.54 -16.21 -9.32
CA ALA A 106 -12.19 -17.18 -8.48
C ALA A 106 -12.90 -18.26 -9.31
N GLY A 107 -12.84 -19.49 -8.85
CA GLY A 107 -13.73 -20.55 -9.37
C GLY A 107 -15.17 -20.29 -8.98
N GLN A 108 -16.10 -20.85 -9.76
CA GLN A 108 -17.54 -20.81 -9.48
C GLN A 108 -18.16 -22.16 -9.83
N VAL A 109 -19.32 -22.43 -9.28
CA VAL A 109 -20.14 -23.60 -9.68
C VAL A 109 -20.50 -23.55 -11.16
N ALA A 110 -20.97 -24.66 -11.73
CA ALA A 110 -21.43 -24.64 -13.13
C ALA A 110 -22.63 -23.71 -13.30
N THR A 111 -22.77 -23.10 -14.49
CA THR A 111 -23.84 -22.15 -14.79
C THR A 111 -25.25 -22.72 -14.56
N THR A 112 -25.42 -24.04 -14.66
CA THR A 112 -26.69 -24.74 -14.37
C THR A 112 -27.02 -24.83 -12.88
N ALA A 113 -26.05 -24.59 -12.01
CA ALA A 113 -26.22 -24.62 -10.55
C ALA A 113 -26.27 -23.22 -9.92
N LEU A 114 -26.07 -22.16 -10.71
CA LEU A 114 -26.15 -20.79 -10.22
C LEU A 114 -27.56 -20.43 -9.76
N GLY A 115 -27.66 -19.82 -8.57
CA GLY A 115 -28.93 -19.43 -7.96
C GLY A 115 -29.70 -20.57 -7.34
N THR A 116 -29.06 -21.71 -7.08
CA THR A 116 -29.69 -22.90 -6.49
C THR A 116 -29.22 -23.21 -5.08
N ASP A 117 -28.41 -22.32 -4.46
CA ASP A 117 -27.73 -22.56 -3.19
C ASP A 117 -26.84 -23.81 -3.24
N ALA A 118 -26.20 -24.04 -4.38
CA ALA A 118 -25.29 -25.15 -4.57
C ALA A 118 -24.08 -25.07 -3.61
N PHE A 119 -23.48 -26.21 -3.29
CA PHE A 119 -22.33 -26.27 -2.38
C PHE A 119 -21.20 -25.32 -2.82
N GLN A 120 -20.80 -24.43 -1.93
CA GLN A 120 -19.79 -23.37 -2.16
C GLN A 120 -20.18 -22.36 -3.27
N GLU A 121 -21.46 -22.19 -3.55
CA GLU A 121 -21.93 -21.07 -4.36
C GLU A 121 -21.95 -19.78 -3.54
N VAL A 122 -21.60 -18.67 -4.17
CA VAL A 122 -21.80 -17.31 -3.68
C VAL A 122 -22.00 -16.37 -4.87
N ASP A 123 -22.89 -15.39 -4.76
CA ASP A 123 -22.97 -14.31 -5.75
C ASP A 123 -21.75 -13.38 -5.63
N LEU A 124 -20.64 -13.83 -6.22
CA LEU A 124 -19.38 -13.12 -6.17
C LEU A 124 -19.46 -11.75 -6.83
N VAL A 125 -20.17 -11.63 -7.95
CA VAL A 125 -20.31 -10.34 -8.63
C VAL A 125 -21.04 -9.35 -7.73
N GLY A 126 -22.13 -9.77 -7.09
CA GLY A 126 -22.90 -8.93 -6.17
C GLY A 126 -22.09 -8.45 -4.97
N VAL A 127 -21.35 -9.36 -4.30
CA VAL A 127 -20.59 -8.99 -3.09
C VAL A 127 -19.31 -8.21 -3.38
N SER A 128 -18.70 -8.35 -4.56
CA SER A 128 -17.45 -7.67 -4.92
C SER A 128 -17.64 -6.35 -5.68
N GLN A 129 -18.81 -6.12 -6.26
CA GLN A 129 -19.08 -4.93 -7.07
C GLN A 129 -18.82 -3.60 -6.35
N PRO A 130 -19.21 -3.39 -5.07
CA PRO A 130 -18.98 -2.12 -4.38
C PRO A 130 -17.52 -1.88 -3.97
N ILE A 131 -16.67 -2.91 -3.98
CA ILE A 131 -15.28 -2.87 -3.53
C ILE A 131 -14.27 -3.14 -4.66
N SER A 132 -14.70 -3.13 -5.92
CA SER A 132 -13.84 -3.35 -7.09
C SER A 132 -14.15 -2.39 -8.21
N LYS A 133 -13.21 -2.21 -9.14
CA LYS A 133 -13.44 -1.40 -10.35
C LYS A 133 -14.36 -2.09 -11.35
N TRP A 134 -14.33 -3.42 -11.36
CA TRP A 134 -15.15 -4.26 -12.23
C TRP A 134 -15.18 -5.69 -11.72
N SER A 135 -16.37 -6.29 -11.78
CA SER A 135 -16.57 -7.71 -11.50
C SER A 135 -17.30 -8.34 -12.67
N TYR A 136 -16.86 -9.53 -13.09
CA TYR A 136 -17.43 -10.21 -14.25
C TYR A 136 -17.46 -11.72 -14.08
N GLN A 137 -18.62 -12.34 -14.41
CA GLN A 137 -18.78 -13.78 -14.40
C GLN A 137 -18.56 -14.36 -15.80
N ILE A 138 -17.49 -15.17 -15.95
CA ILE A 138 -17.14 -15.88 -17.18
C ILE A 138 -17.98 -17.15 -17.26
N ARG A 139 -18.95 -17.18 -18.17
CA ARG A 139 -19.92 -18.30 -18.34
C ARG A 139 -19.60 -19.22 -19.50
N ARG A 140 -18.75 -18.80 -20.45
CA ARG A 140 -18.34 -19.56 -21.64
C ARG A 140 -16.84 -19.45 -21.83
N ALA A 141 -16.21 -20.53 -22.34
CA ALA A 141 -14.76 -20.56 -22.56
C ALA A 141 -14.28 -19.49 -23.54
N GLU A 142 -15.07 -19.18 -24.57
CA GLU A 142 -14.72 -18.17 -25.59
C GLU A 142 -14.61 -16.74 -25.06
N ASP A 143 -15.19 -16.45 -23.88
CA ASP A 143 -15.15 -15.13 -23.25
C ASP A 143 -13.85 -14.91 -22.44
N VAL A 144 -13.08 -15.97 -22.14
CA VAL A 144 -11.92 -15.94 -21.25
C VAL A 144 -10.87 -14.91 -21.71
N ALA A 145 -10.44 -14.98 -22.96
CA ALA A 145 -9.40 -14.10 -23.50
C ALA A 145 -9.78 -12.62 -23.40
N TRP A 146 -11.03 -12.30 -23.75
CA TRP A 146 -11.56 -10.95 -23.65
C TRP A 146 -11.70 -10.49 -22.20
N ALA A 147 -12.24 -11.34 -21.32
CA ALA A 147 -12.47 -10.99 -19.92
C ALA A 147 -11.15 -10.71 -19.18
N VAL A 148 -10.13 -11.55 -19.40
CA VAL A 148 -8.79 -11.36 -18.80
C VAL A 148 -8.15 -10.07 -19.31
N SER A 149 -8.08 -9.87 -20.63
CA SER A 149 -7.47 -8.66 -21.17
C SER A 149 -8.20 -7.39 -20.71
N ARG A 150 -9.54 -7.43 -20.63
CA ARG A 150 -10.34 -6.33 -20.08
C ARG A 150 -10.08 -6.09 -18.60
N ALA A 151 -9.95 -7.15 -17.80
CA ALA A 151 -9.66 -7.08 -16.37
C ALA A 151 -8.31 -6.37 -16.13
N PHE A 152 -7.27 -6.79 -16.82
CA PHE A 152 -5.94 -6.18 -16.71
C PHE A 152 -5.92 -4.73 -17.19
N TYR A 153 -6.62 -4.43 -18.30
CA TYR A 153 -6.75 -3.06 -18.77
C TYR A 153 -7.42 -2.16 -17.73
N ILE A 154 -8.54 -2.59 -17.14
CA ILE A 154 -9.26 -1.81 -16.12
C ILE A 154 -8.43 -1.69 -14.83
N ALA A 155 -7.79 -2.78 -14.38
CA ALA A 155 -7.01 -2.78 -13.13
C ALA A 155 -5.89 -1.75 -13.14
N ARG A 156 -5.13 -1.64 -14.25
CA ARG A 156 -3.95 -0.77 -14.35
C ARG A 156 -4.23 0.64 -14.88
N SER A 157 -5.40 0.89 -15.48
CA SER A 157 -5.67 2.14 -16.20
C SER A 157 -6.35 3.19 -15.34
N GLY A 158 -5.99 4.45 -15.56
CA GLY A 158 -6.48 5.58 -14.77
C GLY A 158 -6.03 5.47 -13.32
N ARG A 159 -6.93 5.74 -12.37
CA ARG A 159 -6.70 5.36 -10.98
C ARG A 159 -6.72 3.83 -10.90
N PRO A 160 -5.60 3.15 -10.57
CA PRO A 160 -5.57 1.69 -10.50
C PRO A 160 -6.50 1.13 -9.42
N GLY A 161 -6.76 -0.17 -9.48
CA GLY A 161 -7.58 -0.84 -8.45
C GLY A 161 -7.93 -2.27 -8.83
N PRO A 162 -8.62 -3.00 -7.93
CA PRO A 162 -8.91 -4.41 -8.10
C PRO A 162 -10.01 -4.69 -9.12
N VAL A 163 -9.89 -5.85 -9.76
CA VAL A 163 -10.90 -6.44 -10.65
C VAL A 163 -11.12 -7.89 -10.24
N VAL A 164 -12.37 -8.36 -10.33
CA VAL A 164 -12.75 -9.71 -9.93
C VAL A 164 -13.33 -10.47 -11.13
N LEU A 165 -12.78 -11.66 -11.39
CA LEU A 165 -13.27 -12.59 -12.40
C LEU A 165 -13.83 -13.83 -11.73
N ASP A 166 -15.12 -14.09 -11.93
CA ASP A 166 -15.88 -15.22 -11.43
C ASP A 166 -15.98 -16.28 -12.53
N PHE A 167 -15.24 -17.40 -12.44
CA PHE A 167 -15.04 -18.33 -13.53
C PHE A 167 -15.86 -19.60 -13.36
N ALA A 168 -17.00 -19.70 -14.03
CA ALA A 168 -17.92 -20.84 -13.97
C ALA A 168 -17.24 -22.15 -14.39
N ARG A 169 -17.51 -23.24 -13.65
CA ARG A 169 -16.89 -24.56 -13.82
C ARG A 169 -17.03 -25.13 -15.23
N ASN A 170 -18.23 -25.01 -15.84
CA ASN A 170 -18.43 -25.47 -17.22
C ASN A 170 -17.56 -24.70 -18.21
N ALA A 171 -17.40 -23.38 -18.06
CA ALA A 171 -16.54 -22.58 -18.92
C ALA A 171 -15.06 -22.94 -18.80
N GLN A 172 -14.61 -23.46 -17.64
CA GLN A 172 -13.22 -23.90 -17.45
C GLN A 172 -12.91 -25.14 -18.29
N VAL A 173 -13.85 -26.08 -18.47
CA VAL A 173 -13.65 -27.37 -19.16
C VAL A 173 -14.13 -27.38 -20.59
N GLU A 174 -14.98 -26.45 -20.99
CA GLU A 174 -15.49 -26.29 -22.35
C GLU A 174 -14.34 -26.09 -23.33
N GLN A 175 -14.41 -26.77 -24.50
CA GLN A 175 -13.42 -26.67 -25.57
C GLN A 175 -13.92 -25.75 -26.67
N PHE A 176 -13.05 -24.86 -27.13
CA PHE A 176 -13.32 -23.91 -28.21
C PHE A 176 -12.09 -23.62 -29.06
N ASP A 177 -12.27 -23.03 -30.21
CA ASP A 177 -11.17 -22.57 -31.06
C ASP A 177 -10.53 -21.31 -30.46
N TRP A 178 -9.27 -21.41 -30.02
CA TRP A 178 -8.58 -20.30 -29.37
C TRP A 178 -8.31 -19.15 -30.32
N GLU A 179 -8.67 -17.95 -29.86
CA GLU A 179 -8.29 -16.68 -30.48
C GLU A 179 -7.81 -15.71 -29.40
N PRO A 180 -6.59 -15.16 -29.50
CA PRO A 180 -6.15 -14.12 -28.59
C PRO A 180 -7.03 -12.88 -28.72
N LYS A 181 -7.36 -12.25 -27.62
CA LYS A 181 -8.08 -10.96 -27.57
C LYS A 181 -7.25 -9.95 -26.79
N LYS A 182 -7.21 -8.73 -27.32
CA LYS A 182 -6.58 -7.60 -26.61
C LYS A 182 -7.61 -6.49 -26.48
N VAL A 183 -7.76 -6.00 -25.25
CA VAL A 183 -8.61 -4.85 -24.93
C VAL A 183 -7.68 -3.69 -24.55
N ASP A 184 -7.67 -2.66 -25.37
CA ASP A 184 -6.92 -1.41 -25.19
C ASP A 184 -7.86 -0.18 -25.19
N PHE A 185 -9.15 -0.41 -25.41
CA PHE A 185 -10.18 0.60 -25.43
C PHE A 185 -11.50 0.07 -24.88
N ILE A 186 -12.15 0.87 -24.04
CA ILE A 186 -13.51 0.63 -23.55
C ILE A 186 -14.31 1.91 -23.79
N ARG A 187 -15.41 1.80 -24.54
CA ARG A 187 -16.33 2.92 -24.78
C ARG A 187 -16.77 3.54 -23.45
N SER A 188 -16.74 4.85 -23.35
CA SER A 188 -17.12 5.63 -22.17
C SER A 188 -16.17 5.53 -20.97
N PHE A 189 -15.01 4.85 -21.10
CA PHE A 189 -13.97 4.85 -20.09
C PHE A 189 -12.77 5.66 -20.59
N VAL A 190 -12.49 6.78 -19.93
CA VAL A 190 -11.36 7.68 -20.26
C VAL A 190 -10.35 7.60 -19.11
N PRO A 191 -9.43 6.62 -19.15
CA PRO A 191 -8.50 6.38 -18.04
C PRO A 191 -7.46 7.49 -17.88
N TYR A 192 -7.09 8.15 -18.97
CA TYR A 192 -6.09 9.21 -19.00
C TYR A 192 -6.72 10.48 -19.58
N PRO A 193 -7.41 11.26 -18.73
CA PRO A 193 -7.99 12.53 -19.18
C PRO A 193 -6.88 13.50 -19.56
N LYS A 194 -7.10 14.24 -20.63
CA LYS A 194 -6.20 15.35 -21.02
C LYS A 194 -6.52 16.56 -20.17
N PHE A 195 -5.50 17.17 -19.59
CA PHE A 195 -5.68 18.41 -18.84
C PHE A 195 -6.17 19.56 -19.76
N ASP A 196 -6.95 20.46 -19.18
CA ASP A 196 -7.27 21.72 -19.81
C ASP A 196 -6.05 22.67 -19.73
N PRO A 197 -5.51 23.16 -20.87
CA PRO A 197 -4.37 24.07 -20.86
C PRO A 197 -4.61 25.35 -20.07
N ASP A 198 -5.87 25.81 -19.97
CA ASP A 198 -6.21 27.00 -19.21
C ASP A 198 -6.09 26.75 -17.71
N SER A 199 -6.49 25.60 -17.23
CA SER A 199 -6.32 25.20 -15.83
C SER A 199 -4.84 25.14 -15.43
N VAL A 200 -3.98 24.60 -16.29
CA VAL A 200 -2.52 24.55 -16.04
C VAL A 200 -1.92 25.96 -16.04
N ARG A 201 -2.37 26.85 -16.94
CA ARG A 201 -1.91 28.24 -17.00
C ARG A 201 -2.30 29.03 -15.75
N GLN A 202 -3.57 28.89 -15.30
CA GLN A 202 -4.06 29.51 -14.06
C GLN A 202 -3.31 28.99 -12.83
N ALA A 203 -3.03 27.66 -12.78
CA ALA A 203 -2.26 27.06 -11.70
C ALA A 203 -0.83 27.62 -11.66
N ALA A 204 -0.16 27.70 -12.81
CA ALA A 204 1.18 28.28 -12.90
C ALA A 204 1.21 29.76 -12.48
N GLU A 205 0.24 30.55 -12.91
CA GLU A 205 0.12 31.95 -12.50
C GLU A 205 -0.04 32.09 -11.00
N LEU A 206 -0.91 31.28 -10.38
CA LEU A 206 -1.12 31.29 -8.94
C LEU A 206 0.15 30.92 -8.18
N ILE A 207 0.87 29.90 -8.64
CA ILE A 207 2.14 29.45 -8.03
C ILE A 207 3.23 30.52 -8.17
N ASN A 208 3.35 31.15 -9.35
CA ASN A 208 4.37 32.18 -9.61
C ASN A 208 4.20 33.43 -8.72
N HIS A 209 3.01 33.68 -8.17
CA HIS A 209 2.74 34.78 -7.25
C HIS A 209 2.70 34.38 -5.78
N ALA A 210 2.82 33.08 -5.47
CA ALA A 210 2.77 32.58 -4.11
C ALA A 210 3.97 33.06 -3.28
N GLN A 211 3.73 33.35 -2.01
CA GLN A 211 4.78 33.72 -1.06
C GLN A 211 5.10 32.55 -0.10
N ARG A 212 4.11 31.71 0.15
CA ARG A 212 4.20 30.57 1.06
C ARG A 212 3.57 29.32 0.44
N PRO A 213 4.03 28.88 -0.73
CA PRO A 213 3.49 27.68 -1.36
C PRO A 213 3.87 26.42 -0.58
N LEU A 214 2.98 25.42 -0.55
CA LEU A 214 3.23 24.10 0.04
C LEU A 214 2.66 23.03 -0.88
N ALA A 215 3.50 22.04 -1.25
CA ALA A 215 3.07 20.88 -2.00
C ALA A 215 2.70 19.73 -1.06
N LEU A 216 1.56 19.07 -1.33
CA LEU A 216 1.13 17.85 -0.67
C LEU A 216 1.22 16.70 -1.67
N VAL A 217 2.15 15.79 -1.42
CA VAL A 217 2.50 14.71 -2.36
C VAL A 217 1.85 13.40 -1.94
N GLY A 218 0.97 12.88 -2.79
CA GLY A 218 0.29 11.61 -2.59
C GLY A 218 0.86 10.47 -3.42
N GLN A 219 0.25 9.30 -3.27
CA GLN A 219 0.61 8.07 -3.99
C GLN A 219 0.46 8.19 -5.52
N GLY A 220 -0.41 9.08 -6.01
CA GLY A 220 -0.64 9.29 -7.44
C GLY A 220 0.63 9.62 -8.22
N VAL A 221 1.62 10.26 -7.57
CA VAL A 221 2.94 10.50 -8.16
C VAL A 221 3.69 9.18 -8.43
N GLU A 222 3.60 8.23 -7.51
CA GLU A 222 4.22 6.89 -7.70
C GLU A 222 3.48 6.04 -8.72
N LEU A 223 2.16 6.05 -8.66
CA LEU A 223 1.31 5.33 -9.60
C LEU A 223 1.50 5.81 -11.04
N GLY A 224 1.66 7.13 -11.23
CA GLY A 224 1.98 7.75 -12.51
C GLY A 224 3.47 7.66 -12.90
N ASN A 225 4.35 7.09 -12.06
CA ASN A 225 5.82 7.11 -12.25
C ASN A 225 6.38 8.53 -12.52
N ALA A 226 5.87 9.53 -11.80
CA ALA A 226 6.14 10.96 -12.03
C ALA A 226 7.10 11.58 -10.98
N GLN A 227 7.99 10.77 -10.38
CA GLN A 227 8.90 11.23 -9.31
C GLN A 227 9.92 12.25 -9.82
N GLU A 228 10.49 12.03 -11.01
CA GLU A 228 11.45 12.96 -11.60
C GLU A 228 10.76 14.27 -12.01
N GLU A 229 9.57 14.20 -12.56
CA GLU A 229 8.75 15.37 -12.89
C GLU A 229 8.36 16.17 -11.65
N LEU A 230 8.01 15.47 -10.55
CA LEU A 230 7.77 16.11 -9.26
C LEU A 230 9.02 16.85 -8.77
N LYS A 231 10.17 16.19 -8.79
CA LYS A 231 11.44 16.78 -8.34
C LYS A 231 11.78 18.03 -9.14
N MET A 232 11.72 17.95 -10.46
CA MET A 232 11.97 19.10 -11.35
C MET A 232 11.01 20.27 -11.06
N PHE A 233 9.74 20.00 -10.81
CA PHE A 233 8.74 21.00 -10.45
C PHE A 233 9.07 21.67 -9.12
N LEU A 234 9.31 20.89 -8.07
CA LEU A 234 9.63 21.40 -6.73
C LEU A 234 10.91 22.22 -6.72
N GLU A 235 11.98 21.73 -7.37
CA GLU A 235 13.28 22.43 -7.42
C GLU A 235 13.18 23.74 -8.20
N LYS A 236 12.49 23.79 -9.32
CA LYS A 236 12.34 25.01 -10.12
C LYS A 236 11.54 26.09 -9.38
N ALA A 237 10.50 25.67 -8.66
CA ALA A 237 9.61 26.57 -7.92
C ALA A 237 10.08 26.81 -6.47
N ASP A 238 11.11 26.11 -5.97
CA ASP A 238 11.60 26.14 -4.59
C ASP A 238 10.49 25.90 -3.55
N ILE A 239 9.61 24.90 -3.81
CA ILE A 239 8.43 24.62 -2.98
C ILE A 239 8.71 23.49 -2.01
N PRO A 240 8.54 23.70 -0.66
CA PRO A 240 8.59 22.61 0.30
C PRO A 240 7.42 21.62 0.06
N ALA A 241 7.69 20.34 0.28
CA ALA A 241 6.76 19.26 0.00
C ALA A 241 6.57 18.32 1.20
N GLY A 242 5.34 18.24 1.69
CA GLY A 242 4.90 17.20 2.63
C GLY A 242 4.37 15.98 1.89
N ARG A 243 4.60 14.78 2.43
CA ARG A 243 4.20 13.52 1.82
C ARG A 243 3.10 12.84 2.63
N THR A 244 2.07 12.33 1.96
CA THR A 244 1.11 11.44 2.63
C THR A 244 1.76 10.09 2.93
N MET A 245 1.19 9.29 3.85
CA MET A 245 1.73 7.97 4.19
C MET A 245 1.97 7.09 2.94
N LEU A 246 1.04 7.03 2.02
CA LEU A 246 1.19 6.26 0.77
C LEU A 246 2.09 6.95 -0.28
N GLY A 247 2.41 8.22 -0.10
CA GLY A 247 3.30 8.99 -0.96
C GLY A 247 4.73 9.09 -0.44
N LEU A 248 5.09 8.39 0.63
CA LEU A 248 6.39 8.55 1.32
C LEU A 248 7.60 8.24 0.43
N SER A 249 7.49 7.31 -0.53
CA SER A 249 8.58 7.01 -1.46
C SER A 249 8.53 7.80 -2.78
N ALA A 250 7.57 8.72 -2.94
CA ALA A 250 7.51 9.61 -4.11
C ALA A 250 8.61 10.67 -4.15
N LEU A 251 9.16 11.04 -3.00
CA LEU A 251 10.29 11.95 -2.85
C LEU A 251 11.28 11.39 -1.83
N PRO A 252 12.61 11.34 -2.11
CA PRO A 252 13.59 10.84 -1.16
C PRO A 252 13.54 11.54 0.19
N SER A 253 13.82 10.80 1.27
CA SER A 253 13.77 11.35 2.63
C SER A 253 14.80 12.44 2.88
N ASP A 254 15.92 12.41 2.17
CA ASP A 254 17.02 13.37 2.26
C ASP A 254 16.92 14.54 1.25
N HIS A 255 15.83 14.61 0.49
CA HIS A 255 15.65 15.71 -0.46
C HIS A 255 15.48 17.06 0.26
N PRO A 256 16.18 18.14 -0.15
CA PRO A 256 16.18 19.42 0.57
C PRO A 256 14.82 20.10 0.73
N LEU A 257 13.87 19.78 -0.14
CA LEU A 257 12.50 20.32 -0.13
C LEU A 257 11.50 19.37 0.55
N ASN A 258 11.95 18.20 1.04
CA ASN A 258 11.11 17.33 1.83
C ASN A 258 10.95 17.88 3.25
N VAL A 259 9.72 18.19 3.65
CA VAL A 259 9.37 18.71 4.99
C VAL A 259 8.61 17.71 5.85
N GLY A 260 8.67 16.41 5.50
CA GLY A 260 8.16 15.33 6.33
C GLY A 260 6.83 14.71 5.87
N MET A 261 6.22 13.96 6.78
CA MET A 261 4.96 13.27 6.57
C MET A 261 3.79 14.14 7.05
N LEU A 262 2.69 14.11 6.28
CA LEU A 262 1.43 14.80 6.57
C LEU A 262 0.49 13.95 7.42
N GLY A 263 -0.44 14.62 8.10
CA GLY A 263 -1.62 14.02 8.70
C GLY A 263 -1.50 13.76 10.20
N MET A 264 -2.46 13.03 10.75
CA MET A 264 -2.70 12.82 12.17
C MET A 264 -1.44 12.48 12.99
N HIS A 265 -0.58 11.63 12.44
CA HIS A 265 0.70 11.26 13.02
C HIS A 265 1.90 11.73 12.18
N GLY A 266 1.69 12.79 11.40
CA GLY A 266 2.71 13.43 10.58
C GLY A 266 3.74 14.23 11.38
N ASN A 267 4.62 14.93 10.69
CA ASN A 267 5.58 15.83 11.32
C ASN A 267 4.92 17.13 11.78
N TYR A 268 5.39 17.66 12.88
CA TYR A 268 4.79 18.83 13.55
C TYR A 268 4.83 20.08 12.65
N ALA A 269 5.99 20.39 12.09
CA ALA A 269 6.16 21.59 11.29
C ALA A 269 5.24 21.61 10.06
N VAL A 270 5.21 20.56 9.26
CA VAL A 270 4.44 20.55 8.02
C VAL A 270 2.94 20.66 8.28
N ASN A 271 2.41 20.00 9.31
CA ASN A 271 0.99 20.08 9.65
C ASN A 271 0.58 21.48 10.14
N LEU A 272 1.44 22.18 10.88
CA LEU A 272 1.19 23.56 11.24
C LEU A 272 1.24 24.48 10.01
N LYS A 273 2.23 24.27 9.14
CA LYS A 273 2.44 25.09 7.95
C LYS A 273 1.37 24.92 6.86
N GLU A 274 0.63 23.80 6.85
CA GLU A 274 -0.58 23.67 6.03
C GLU A 274 -1.63 24.77 6.32
N GLN A 275 -1.71 25.22 7.57
CA GLN A 275 -2.64 26.28 7.98
C GLN A 275 -2.07 27.70 7.83
N GLU A 276 -0.81 27.84 7.38
CA GLU A 276 -0.14 29.12 7.14
C GLU A 276 0.14 29.40 5.67
N CYS A 277 0.16 28.35 4.81
CA CYS A 277 0.45 28.50 3.39
C CYS A 277 -0.61 29.36 2.69
N ASP A 278 -0.21 30.09 1.64
CA ASP A 278 -1.12 30.87 0.79
C ASP A 278 -1.58 30.11 -0.46
N VAL A 279 -0.75 29.18 -0.95
CA VAL A 279 -1.08 28.27 -2.04
C VAL A 279 -0.76 26.84 -1.61
N LEU A 280 -1.78 25.98 -1.63
CA LEU A 280 -1.68 24.56 -1.32
C LEU A 280 -1.84 23.76 -2.60
N ILE A 281 -0.82 22.95 -2.94
CA ILE A 281 -0.75 22.21 -4.19
C ILE A 281 -0.84 20.71 -3.88
N ALA A 282 -2.03 20.14 -4.02
CA ALA A 282 -2.26 18.73 -3.82
C ALA A 282 -1.96 17.95 -5.11
N ILE A 283 -1.04 16.99 -5.05
CA ILE A 283 -0.52 16.25 -6.20
C ILE A 283 -0.77 14.76 -5.99
N GLY A 284 -1.77 14.21 -6.71
CA GLY A 284 -2.11 12.78 -6.66
C GLY A 284 -2.50 12.30 -5.25
N MET A 285 -3.30 13.09 -4.52
CA MET A 285 -3.77 12.77 -3.17
C MET A 285 -5.24 13.13 -2.99
N ARG A 286 -5.98 12.32 -2.22
CA ARG A 286 -7.45 12.38 -2.11
C ARG A 286 -8.00 13.18 -0.92
N PHE A 287 -7.20 13.92 -0.19
CA PHE A 287 -7.62 14.64 1.02
C PHE A 287 -8.39 13.75 2.02
N SER A 288 -7.76 12.63 2.44
CA SER A 288 -8.37 11.75 3.44
C SER A 288 -8.48 12.44 4.80
N ASP A 289 -9.44 11.97 5.62
CA ASP A 289 -9.66 12.47 6.98
C ASP A 289 -8.41 12.38 7.89
N ARG A 290 -7.53 11.41 7.62
CA ARG A 290 -6.25 11.25 8.34
C ARG A 290 -5.23 12.34 8.00
N VAL A 291 -5.39 13.02 6.87
CA VAL A 291 -4.55 14.17 6.47
C VAL A 291 -5.21 15.48 6.84
N THR A 292 -6.51 15.62 6.60
CA THR A 292 -7.19 16.92 6.74
C THR A 292 -7.66 17.23 8.15
N GLY A 293 -7.88 16.22 8.99
CA GLY A 293 -8.57 16.45 10.26
C GLY A 293 -9.93 17.12 10.03
N ASN A 294 -10.22 18.21 10.74
CA ASN A 294 -11.48 18.95 10.65
C ASN A 294 -11.62 19.72 9.34
N LEU A 295 -12.42 19.22 8.40
CA LEU A 295 -12.65 19.84 7.09
C LEU A 295 -13.24 21.27 7.16
N LYS A 296 -13.91 21.63 8.26
CA LYS A 296 -14.49 22.97 8.40
C LYS A 296 -13.45 24.07 8.51
N THR A 297 -12.26 23.73 8.97
CA THR A 297 -11.16 24.66 9.22
C THR A 297 -9.94 24.41 8.33
N TYR A 298 -9.86 23.25 7.65
CA TYR A 298 -8.70 22.85 6.89
C TYR A 298 -8.40 23.79 5.72
N ALA A 299 -7.20 24.34 5.69
CA ALA A 299 -6.61 25.16 4.61
C ALA A 299 -7.50 26.29 4.09
N LYS A 300 -8.34 26.90 4.94
CA LYS A 300 -9.28 27.97 4.52
C LYS A 300 -8.60 29.27 4.07
N GLN A 301 -7.38 29.51 4.51
CA GLN A 301 -6.57 30.67 4.14
C GLN A 301 -5.87 30.49 2.78
N ALA A 302 -5.72 29.25 2.30
CA ALA A 302 -4.95 28.91 1.10
C ALA A 302 -5.83 28.87 -0.17
N LYS A 303 -5.22 29.19 -1.30
CA LYS A 303 -5.75 28.83 -2.61
C LYS A 303 -5.32 27.38 -2.92
N VAL A 304 -6.28 26.49 -3.14
CA VAL A 304 -6.03 25.08 -3.37
C VAL A 304 -5.95 24.77 -4.86
N ILE A 305 -4.83 24.21 -5.29
CA ILE A 305 -4.65 23.61 -6.62
C ILE A 305 -4.67 22.08 -6.41
N HIS A 306 -5.52 21.38 -7.14
CA HIS A 306 -5.64 19.92 -7.04
C HIS A 306 -5.33 19.26 -8.38
N LEU A 307 -4.22 18.53 -8.43
CA LEU A 307 -3.80 17.69 -9.57
C LEU A 307 -4.15 16.23 -9.23
N ASP A 308 -5.10 15.66 -9.95
CA ASP A 308 -5.48 14.26 -9.79
C ASP A 308 -5.98 13.66 -11.11
N ILE A 309 -5.71 12.38 -11.34
CA ILE A 309 -6.19 11.64 -12.51
C ILE A 309 -7.69 11.32 -12.41
N ASP A 310 -8.19 11.19 -11.18
CA ASP A 310 -9.58 10.82 -10.88
C ASP A 310 -10.44 12.07 -10.64
N ARG A 311 -11.25 12.41 -11.65
CA ARG A 311 -12.18 13.54 -11.54
C ARG A 311 -13.12 13.45 -10.33
N SER A 312 -13.42 12.25 -9.85
CA SER A 312 -14.31 12.05 -8.70
C SER A 312 -13.70 12.48 -7.36
N GLU A 313 -12.39 12.62 -7.27
CA GLU A 313 -11.71 13.14 -6.09
C GLU A 313 -11.69 14.67 -6.03
N ILE A 314 -11.88 15.35 -7.18
CA ILE A 314 -11.94 16.82 -7.21
C ILE A 314 -13.20 17.31 -6.50
N ASP A 315 -13.03 18.27 -5.60
CA ASP A 315 -14.09 18.89 -4.79
C ASP A 315 -14.83 17.98 -3.82
N LYS A 316 -14.37 16.73 -3.68
CA LYS A 316 -15.01 15.72 -2.83
C LYS A 316 -14.94 16.07 -1.33
N ASN A 317 -13.74 16.36 -0.83
CA ASN A 317 -13.49 16.68 0.57
C ASN A 317 -13.05 18.15 0.75
N VAL A 318 -12.15 18.61 -0.09
CA VAL A 318 -11.63 19.98 -0.08
C VAL A 318 -11.92 20.61 -1.44
N LYS A 319 -12.53 21.81 -1.42
CA LYS A 319 -12.84 22.52 -2.65
C LYS A 319 -11.56 23.06 -3.30
N ALA A 320 -11.29 22.67 -4.52
CA ALA A 320 -10.21 23.21 -5.32
C ALA A 320 -10.58 24.60 -5.87
N HIS A 321 -9.62 25.53 -5.87
CA HIS A 321 -9.72 26.77 -6.61
C HIS A 321 -9.37 26.54 -8.08
N ILE A 322 -8.40 25.65 -8.33
CA ILE A 322 -8.00 25.22 -9.66
C ILE A 322 -7.85 23.70 -9.63
N ALA A 323 -8.52 23.01 -10.54
CA ALA A 323 -8.42 21.56 -10.73
C ALA A 323 -7.69 21.25 -12.04
N VAL A 324 -6.66 20.39 -11.96
CA VAL A 324 -5.94 19.86 -13.13
C VAL A 324 -6.18 18.36 -13.17
N VAL A 325 -7.15 17.95 -14.00
CA VAL A 325 -7.56 16.53 -14.10
C VAL A 325 -6.72 15.86 -15.16
N ALA A 326 -5.65 15.19 -14.76
CA ALA A 326 -4.72 14.46 -15.62
C ALA A 326 -3.77 13.57 -14.82
N ASP A 327 -3.05 12.69 -15.50
CA ASP A 327 -1.92 11.97 -14.93
C ASP A 327 -0.82 12.96 -14.49
N CYS A 328 -0.22 12.73 -13.32
CA CYS A 328 0.91 13.53 -12.82
C CYS A 328 2.10 13.51 -13.81
N LYS A 329 2.28 12.42 -14.55
CA LYS A 329 3.32 12.29 -15.58
C LYS A 329 3.18 13.29 -16.73
N GLU A 330 1.96 13.72 -17.03
CA GLU A 330 1.68 14.72 -18.09
C GLU A 330 1.51 16.13 -17.50
N SER A 331 0.80 16.25 -16.38
CA SER A 331 0.45 17.57 -15.82
C SER A 331 1.63 18.28 -15.17
N LEU A 332 2.54 17.56 -14.49
CA LEU A 332 3.71 18.17 -13.85
C LEU A 332 4.69 18.80 -14.85
N PRO A 333 5.09 18.15 -15.97
CA PRO A 333 5.92 18.80 -16.99
C PRO A 333 5.25 20.04 -17.60
N ALA A 334 3.95 19.95 -17.91
CA ALA A 334 3.22 21.07 -18.48
C ALA A 334 3.18 22.28 -17.52
N LEU A 335 2.96 22.01 -16.23
CA LEU A 335 2.97 23.05 -15.18
C LEU A 335 4.40 23.61 -15.01
N THR A 336 5.41 22.74 -14.93
CA THR A 336 6.82 23.12 -14.78
C THR A 336 7.31 24.03 -15.91
N ALA A 337 6.83 23.81 -17.14
CA ALA A 337 7.20 24.65 -18.28
C ALA A 337 6.81 26.12 -18.08
N LEU A 338 5.69 26.38 -17.38
CA LEU A 338 5.12 27.72 -17.12
C LEU A 338 5.58 28.33 -15.79
N ILE A 339 6.20 27.57 -14.90
CA ILE A 339 6.74 28.08 -13.63
C ILE A 339 7.97 28.93 -13.90
N GLN A 340 8.03 30.06 -13.24
CA GLN A 340 9.22 30.91 -13.16
C GLN A 340 10.15 30.40 -12.04
N PRO A 341 11.48 30.39 -12.24
CA PRO A 341 12.40 30.09 -11.15
C PRO A 341 12.16 31.01 -9.95
N ALA A 342 11.96 30.44 -8.79
CA ALA A 342 11.64 31.17 -7.57
C ALA A 342 12.58 30.79 -6.42
N THR A 343 12.51 31.53 -5.32
CA THR A 343 13.15 31.17 -4.06
C THR A 343 12.22 31.52 -2.90
N HIS A 344 11.90 30.52 -2.09
CA HIS A 344 11.05 30.67 -0.91
C HIS A 344 11.84 30.44 0.39
N ARG A 345 13.10 30.90 0.42
CA ARG A 345 14.03 30.63 1.55
C ARG A 345 13.44 31.02 2.90
N VAL A 346 12.85 32.22 3.03
CA VAL A 346 12.25 32.68 4.30
C VAL A 346 11.12 31.74 4.74
N TRP A 347 10.30 31.30 3.79
CA TRP A 347 9.22 30.35 4.05
C TRP A 347 9.78 28.98 4.51
N ARG A 348 10.73 28.42 3.79
CA ARG A 348 11.39 27.15 4.17
C ARG A 348 12.10 27.23 5.51
N ASP A 349 12.80 28.35 5.79
CA ASP A 349 13.49 28.54 7.05
C ASP A 349 12.50 28.62 8.24
N SER A 350 11.24 29.01 8.00
CA SER A 350 10.20 29.06 9.04
C SER A 350 9.74 27.68 9.57
N PHE A 351 10.10 26.59 8.91
CA PHE A 351 9.86 25.24 9.40
C PHE A 351 10.84 24.81 10.48
N ARG A 352 12.09 25.33 10.46
CA ARG A 352 13.20 24.84 11.27
C ARG A 352 12.96 24.91 12.78
N GLU A 353 12.36 25.97 13.27
CA GLU A 353 12.05 26.10 14.70
C GLU A 353 11.07 25.04 15.17
N LEU A 354 10.06 24.73 14.34
CA LEU A 354 9.05 23.73 14.63
C LEU A 354 9.61 22.32 14.51
N ASP A 355 10.47 22.08 13.51
CA ASP A 355 11.19 20.81 13.35
C ASP A 355 12.11 20.55 14.55
N GLU A 356 12.85 21.57 15.02
CA GLU A 356 13.72 21.46 16.17
C GLU A 356 12.93 21.19 17.45
N LYS A 357 11.76 21.82 17.61
CA LYS A 357 10.86 21.55 18.74
C LYS A 357 10.37 20.11 18.75
N GLU A 358 9.96 19.58 17.58
CA GLU A 358 9.56 18.18 17.43
C GLU A 358 10.75 17.25 17.69
N ARG A 359 11.91 17.57 17.14
CA ARG A 359 13.13 16.79 17.30
C ARG A 359 13.45 16.59 18.79
N GLN A 360 13.45 17.67 19.57
CA GLN A 360 13.80 17.63 20.99
C GLN A 360 12.75 16.93 21.85
N LYS A 361 11.45 17.19 21.57
CA LYS A 361 10.38 16.67 22.42
C LYS A 361 9.93 15.25 22.08
N VAL A 362 10.05 14.85 20.82
CA VAL A 362 9.47 13.60 20.31
C VAL A 362 10.53 12.69 19.68
N ILE A 363 11.26 13.20 18.68
CA ILE A 363 12.08 12.32 17.84
C ILE A 363 13.29 11.78 18.64
N GLU A 364 14.11 12.66 19.22
CA GLU A 364 15.31 12.22 19.96
C GLU A 364 14.97 11.28 21.14
N PRO A 365 13.95 11.57 21.97
CA PRO A 365 13.56 10.63 23.02
C PRO A 365 13.08 9.27 22.50
N ALA A 366 12.42 9.24 21.33
CA ALA A 366 11.89 8.00 20.75
C ALA A 366 12.97 7.13 20.08
N ILE A 367 13.98 7.76 19.44
CA ILE A 367 15.00 7.02 18.66
C ILE A 367 16.34 6.85 19.38
N HIS A 368 16.62 7.68 20.40
CA HIS A 368 17.86 7.64 21.21
C HIS A 368 17.58 7.70 22.72
N PRO A 369 16.70 6.82 23.25
CA PRO A 369 16.41 6.80 24.68
C PRO A 369 17.66 6.43 25.48
N GLN A 370 17.89 7.10 26.62
CA GLN A 370 19.06 6.89 27.46
C GLN A 370 18.93 5.73 28.44
N SER A 371 17.71 5.32 28.77
CA SER A 371 17.44 4.27 29.75
C SER A 371 16.02 3.70 29.57
N GLY A 372 15.67 2.70 30.36
CA GLY A 372 14.35 2.07 30.33
C GLY A 372 14.23 0.96 29.29
N PRO A 373 13.03 0.41 29.08
CA PRO A 373 12.76 -0.62 28.05
C PRO A 373 13.06 -0.13 26.63
N LEU A 374 13.16 -1.05 25.68
CA LEU A 374 13.22 -0.71 24.26
C LEU A 374 11.95 0.05 23.81
N LEU A 375 12.11 1.03 22.92
CA LEU A 375 11.02 1.77 22.30
C LEU A 375 10.85 1.36 20.83
N MET A 376 9.64 1.49 20.29
CA MET A 376 9.39 1.18 18.88
C MET A 376 10.22 2.05 17.94
N GLY A 377 10.29 3.36 18.22
CA GLY A 377 11.07 4.30 17.42
C GLY A 377 12.56 3.96 17.36
N GLU A 378 13.13 3.52 18.48
CA GLU A 378 14.51 3.08 18.59
C GLU A 378 14.80 1.85 17.71
N VAL A 379 13.92 0.85 17.73
CA VAL A 379 14.05 -0.35 16.89
C VAL A 379 13.95 0.01 15.41
N VAL A 380 12.96 0.82 15.04
CA VAL A 380 12.82 1.28 13.64
C VAL A 380 14.04 2.04 13.18
N ASN A 381 14.58 2.96 14.00
CA ASN A 381 15.77 3.73 13.66
C ASN A 381 17.01 2.84 13.51
N ALA A 382 17.18 1.83 14.37
CA ALA A 382 18.28 0.88 14.27
C ALA A 382 18.24 0.09 12.95
N VAL A 383 17.05 -0.36 12.53
CA VAL A 383 16.86 -1.03 11.23
C VAL A 383 17.09 -0.05 10.07
N ALA A 384 16.47 1.13 10.11
CA ALA A 384 16.56 2.14 9.04
C ALA A 384 17.99 2.65 8.79
N THR A 385 18.82 2.65 9.84
CA THR A 385 20.22 3.10 9.75
C THR A 385 21.13 2.05 9.13
N GLN A 386 20.85 0.75 9.37
CA GLN A 386 21.67 -0.37 8.90
C GLN A 386 21.16 -0.99 7.60
N ALA A 387 19.88 -0.80 7.27
CA ALA A 387 19.27 -1.37 6.07
C ALA A 387 19.93 -0.84 4.80
N PRO A 388 20.17 -1.70 3.79
CA PRO A 388 20.67 -1.28 2.48
C PRO A 388 19.80 -0.18 1.85
N LYS A 389 20.43 0.71 1.08
CA LYS A 389 19.68 1.72 0.31
C LYS A 389 18.68 1.04 -0.61
N GLY A 390 17.47 1.57 -0.66
CA GLY A 390 16.38 1.03 -1.48
C GLY A 390 15.61 -0.13 -0.82
N THR A 391 15.90 -0.49 0.44
CA THR A 391 15.10 -1.46 1.18
C THR A 391 13.61 -1.11 1.10
N VAL A 392 12.80 -2.14 0.88
CA VAL A 392 11.33 -2.02 0.88
C VAL A 392 10.84 -2.14 2.32
N LEU A 393 10.16 -1.10 2.78
CA LEU A 393 9.41 -1.13 4.01
C LEU A 393 8.05 -1.76 3.77
N VAL A 394 7.72 -2.80 4.52
CA VAL A 394 6.36 -3.31 4.64
C VAL A 394 5.90 -3.14 6.08
N THR A 395 4.67 -2.74 6.31
CA THR A 395 4.13 -2.64 7.67
C THR A 395 2.81 -3.38 7.80
N ASP A 396 2.58 -3.99 8.94
CA ASP A 396 1.24 -4.27 9.41
C ASP A 396 0.60 -2.99 9.95
N VAL A 397 -0.61 -3.04 10.48
CA VAL A 397 -1.37 -1.88 10.91
C VAL A 397 -1.34 -1.70 12.43
N GLY A 398 -1.23 -0.45 12.88
CA GLY A 398 -1.19 -0.05 14.27
C GLY A 398 0.02 0.83 14.60
N GLN A 399 0.48 0.82 15.85
CA GLN A 399 1.64 1.62 16.26
C GLN A 399 2.90 1.26 15.46
N ASN A 400 3.10 -0.03 15.15
CA ASN A 400 4.18 -0.49 14.28
C ASN A 400 4.23 0.25 12.94
N GLN A 401 3.07 0.45 12.30
CA GLN A 401 2.93 1.20 11.04
C GLN A 401 3.35 2.65 11.22
N LEU A 402 2.84 3.29 12.25
CA LEU A 402 3.03 4.72 12.49
C LEU A 402 4.49 5.04 12.84
N PHE A 403 5.13 4.24 13.70
CA PHE A 403 6.55 4.39 13.99
C PHE A 403 7.42 4.08 12.77
N ALA A 404 7.13 2.97 12.05
CA ALA A 404 7.90 2.60 10.88
C ALA A 404 7.82 3.66 9.79
N THR A 405 6.63 4.16 9.45
CA THR A 405 6.46 5.18 8.41
C THR A 405 7.13 6.51 8.75
N ARG A 406 7.23 6.88 10.05
CA ARG A 406 7.88 8.11 10.50
C ARG A 406 9.41 8.05 10.48
N TYR A 407 9.99 6.94 10.92
CA TYR A 407 11.43 6.87 11.18
C TYR A 407 12.22 6.10 10.12
N PHE A 408 11.55 5.37 9.21
CA PHE A 408 12.21 4.72 8.09
C PHE A 408 12.65 5.74 7.02
N LYS A 409 13.71 5.40 6.26
CA LYS A 409 14.26 6.28 5.22
C LYS A 409 13.95 5.75 3.83
N TYR A 410 13.29 6.56 3.02
CA TYR A 410 12.92 6.26 1.65
C TYR A 410 13.95 6.86 0.70
N THR A 411 14.68 6.03 -0.01
CA THR A 411 15.75 6.46 -0.93
C THR A 411 15.44 6.13 -2.38
N GLN A 412 14.43 5.30 -2.62
CA GLN A 412 14.01 4.87 -3.95
C GLN A 412 12.47 4.82 -4.02
N LYS A 413 11.96 4.92 -5.23
CA LYS A 413 10.53 4.74 -5.52
C LYS A 413 10.06 3.32 -5.20
N ARG A 414 8.75 3.17 -4.96
CA ARG A 414 8.12 1.88 -4.68
C ARG A 414 8.81 1.12 -3.55
N SER A 415 9.10 1.82 -2.47
CA SER A 415 9.76 1.25 -1.28
C SER A 415 8.88 1.26 -0.04
N ILE A 416 7.56 1.42 -0.20
CA ILE A 416 6.60 1.29 0.89
C ILE A 416 5.40 0.41 0.49
N CYS A 417 5.06 -0.56 1.34
CA CYS A 417 3.83 -1.34 1.29
C CYS A 417 3.14 -1.27 2.65
N THR A 418 1.94 -0.72 2.68
CA THR A 418 1.16 -0.56 3.91
C THR A 418 -0.31 -0.42 3.56
N SER A 419 -1.22 -0.92 4.39
CA SER A 419 -2.65 -0.67 4.27
C SER A 419 -2.97 0.72 4.80
N GLY A 420 -3.02 1.71 3.92
CA GLY A 420 -3.17 3.11 4.29
C GLY A 420 -4.62 3.60 4.33
N GLY A 421 -5.47 3.03 3.51
CA GLY A 421 -6.87 3.42 3.37
C GLY A 421 -7.83 2.60 4.21
N LEU A 422 -7.76 1.28 4.15
CA LEU A 422 -8.62 0.38 4.93
C LEU A 422 -8.07 0.14 6.34
N GLY A 423 -6.76 0.08 6.51
CA GLY A 423 -6.13 -0.16 7.80
C GLY A 423 -6.25 -1.62 8.24
N THR A 424 -5.95 -2.55 7.34
CA THR A 424 -6.12 -3.99 7.56
C THR A 424 -5.00 -4.57 8.40
N MET A 425 -5.29 -4.96 9.64
CA MET A 425 -4.37 -5.80 10.41
C MET A 425 -4.29 -7.19 9.77
N GLY A 426 -3.07 -7.78 9.75
CA GLY A 426 -2.76 -9.02 9.01
C GLY A 426 -2.32 -8.78 7.56
N TYR A 427 -2.21 -7.52 7.12
CA TYR A 427 -1.69 -7.14 5.80
C TYR A 427 -0.18 -7.40 5.66
N GLY A 428 0.58 -7.14 6.72
CA GLY A 428 2.04 -6.97 6.65
C GLY A 428 2.79 -8.20 6.12
N MET A 429 2.61 -9.36 6.74
CA MET A 429 3.35 -10.57 6.37
C MET A 429 3.05 -11.04 4.93
N PRO A 430 1.78 -11.21 4.51
CA PRO A 430 1.51 -11.62 3.14
C PRO A 430 1.94 -10.57 2.10
N ALA A 431 1.79 -9.28 2.37
CA ALA A 431 2.30 -8.24 1.48
C ALA A 431 3.83 -8.27 1.36
N ALA A 432 4.54 -8.58 2.45
CA ALA A 432 5.99 -8.77 2.42
C ALA A 432 6.40 -10.00 1.60
N ILE A 433 5.65 -11.10 1.71
CA ILE A 433 5.84 -12.26 0.81
C ILE A 433 5.72 -11.81 -0.64
N GLY A 434 4.63 -11.13 -1.01
CA GLY A 434 4.42 -10.62 -2.36
C GLY A 434 5.54 -9.68 -2.84
N ALA A 435 6.02 -8.82 -1.96
CA ALA A 435 7.11 -7.90 -2.25
C ALA A 435 8.43 -8.65 -2.60
N THR A 436 8.74 -9.77 -1.94
CA THR A 436 9.96 -10.54 -2.23
C THR A 436 9.96 -11.18 -3.62
N PHE A 437 8.80 -11.43 -4.22
CA PHE A 437 8.68 -11.91 -5.60
C PHE A 437 8.69 -10.77 -6.64
N ALA A 438 8.65 -9.54 -6.18
CA ALA A 438 8.61 -8.36 -7.03
C ALA A 438 9.99 -7.68 -7.21
N THR A 439 10.98 -8.02 -6.37
CA THR A 439 12.27 -7.32 -6.34
C THR A 439 13.34 -8.13 -5.60
N ASP A 440 14.61 -7.93 -5.99
CA ASP A 440 15.78 -8.45 -5.27
C ASP A 440 16.23 -7.55 -4.10
N ARG A 441 15.52 -6.44 -3.85
CA ARG A 441 15.81 -5.53 -2.73
C ARG A 441 15.48 -6.20 -1.40
N THR A 442 16.18 -5.82 -0.34
CA THR A 442 15.82 -6.26 1.02
C THR A 442 14.38 -5.82 1.35
N VAL A 443 13.59 -6.74 1.89
CA VAL A 443 12.22 -6.49 2.36
C VAL A 443 12.18 -6.60 3.88
N CYS A 444 11.90 -5.48 4.56
CA CYS A 444 11.74 -5.40 6.01
C CYS A 444 10.26 -5.22 6.34
N CYS A 445 9.69 -6.15 7.11
CA CYS A 445 8.29 -6.14 7.52
C CYS A 445 8.17 -5.87 9.02
N PHE A 446 7.63 -4.69 9.39
CA PHE A 446 7.35 -4.33 10.76
C PHE A 446 5.93 -4.72 11.14
N MET A 447 5.80 -5.49 12.21
CA MET A 447 4.51 -5.99 12.69
C MET A 447 4.41 -5.83 14.20
N GLY A 448 3.20 -5.53 14.71
CA GLY A 448 2.87 -5.73 16.11
C GLY A 448 2.52 -7.19 16.38
N ASP A 449 2.53 -7.57 17.65
CA ASP A 449 2.17 -8.92 18.09
C ASP A 449 0.74 -9.33 17.70
N GLY A 450 -0.20 -8.39 17.69
CA GLY A 450 -1.57 -8.64 17.24
C GLY A 450 -1.64 -8.93 15.75
N GLY A 451 -1.03 -8.09 14.91
CA GLY A 451 -1.02 -8.27 13.45
C GLY A 451 -0.25 -9.53 13.02
N PHE A 452 0.86 -9.85 13.70
CA PHE A 452 1.62 -11.06 13.46
C PHE A 452 0.77 -12.33 13.66
N GLN A 453 -0.03 -12.37 14.74
CA GLN A 453 -0.89 -13.52 15.02
C GLN A 453 -2.06 -13.65 14.05
N MET A 454 -2.52 -12.56 13.40
CA MET A 454 -3.62 -12.61 12.43
C MET A 454 -3.26 -13.25 11.09
N CYS A 455 -1.97 -13.46 10.80
CA CYS A 455 -1.48 -14.08 9.57
C CYS A 455 -0.31 -15.05 9.83
N ILE A 456 -0.24 -15.60 11.03
CA ILE A 456 0.85 -16.47 11.49
C ILE A 456 1.00 -17.76 10.66
N GLU A 457 -0.09 -18.23 10.06
CA GLU A 457 -0.12 -19.39 9.16
C GLU A 457 0.75 -19.16 7.91
N GLU A 458 0.96 -17.91 7.50
CA GLU A 458 1.79 -17.57 6.34
C GLU A 458 3.29 -17.77 6.59
N LEU A 459 3.70 -18.05 7.82
CA LEU A 459 5.03 -18.60 8.11
C LEU A 459 5.25 -19.93 7.35
N GLY A 460 4.18 -20.70 7.09
CA GLY A 460 4.21 -21.86 6.23
C GLY A 460 4.54 -21.53 4.77
N THR A 461 4.01 -20.44 4.24
CA THR A 461 4.34 -19.95 2.90
C THR A 461 5.80 -19.46 2.84
N ILE A 462 6.24 -18.70 3.85
CA ILE A 462 7.63 -18.23 3.96
C ILE A 462 8.60 -19.42 4.03
N MET A 463 8.29 -20.42 4.84
CA MET A 463 9.09 -21.65 4.97
C MET A 463 9.21 -22.40 3.65
N GLU A 464 8.08 -22.63 2.97
CA GLU A 464 8.05 -23.39 1.71
C GLU A 464 8.81 -22.68 0.59
N GLN A 465 8.62 -21.37 0.47
CA GLN A 465 9.23 -20.56 -0.58
C GLN A 465 10.62 -20.03 -0.21
N GLN A 466 11.06 -20.19 1.04
CA GLN A 466 12.28 -19.56 1.57
C GLN A 466 12.29 -18.03 1.29
N ALA A 467 11.11 -17.40 1.34
CA ALA A 467 10.93 -15.99 1.03
C ALA A 467 11.78 -15.12 1.97
N PRO A 468 12.71 -14.26 1.47
CA PRO A 468 13.73 -13.60 2.30
C PRO A 468 13.18 -12.38 3.06
N VAL A 469 12.03 -12.52 3.68
CA VAL A 469 11.38 -11.48 4.49
C VAL A 469 12.15 -11.30 5.82
N LYS A 470 12.56 -10.07 6.11
CA LYS A 470 13.08 -9.66 7.42
C LYS A 470 11.91 -9.18 8.27
N MET A 471 11.43 -10.05 9.14
CA MET A 471 10.27 -9.81 10.00
C MET A 471 10.72 -9.18 11.33
N ILE A 472 10.31 -7.94 11.59
CA ILE A 472 10.57 -7.22 12.83
C ILE A 472 9.28 -7.21 13.64
N LEU A 473 9.24 -8.07 14.67
CA LEU A 473 8.09 -8.22 15.56
C LEU A 473 8.24 -7.28 16.76
N LEU A 474 7.46 -6.22 16.77
CA LEU A 474 7.41 -5.23 17.85
C LEU A 474 6.38 -5.69 18.90
N ASN A 475 6.86 -6.45 19.89
CA ASN A 475 6.02 -7.09 20.90
C ASN A 475 5.87 -6.19 22.13
N ASN A 476 4.68 -5.58 22.29
CA ASN A 476 4.31 -4.78 23.46
C ASN A 476 3.17 -5.39 24.30
N ASN A 477 2.74 -6.60 23.99
CA ASN A 477 1.61 -7.29 24.64
C ASN A 477 0.28 -6.52 24.59
N TYR A 478 0.10 -5.64 23.60
CA TYR A 478 -1.12 -4.85 23.45
C TYR A 478 -1.50 -4.63 21.98
N LEU A 479 -2.78 -4.46 21.72
CA LEU A 479 -3.27 -3.73 20.56
C LEU A 479 -2.96 -2.25 20.79
N GLY A 480 -1.68 -1.87 20.55
CA GLY A 480 -1.06 -0.67 21.10
C GLY A 480 -1.76 0.63 20.72
N ASN A 481 -2.19 0.77 19.44
CA ASN A 481 -2.91 1.96 18.99
C ASN A 481 -4.29 2.10 19.66
N VAL A 482 -5.01 0.99 19.82
CA VAL A 482 -6.32 0.97 20.51
C VAL A 482 -6.13 1.26 22.00
N ARG A 483 -5.08 0.68 22.63
CA ARG A 483 -4.71 0.97 24.02
C ARG A 483 -4.44 2.47 24.21
N GLN A 484 -3.63 3.10 23.35
CA GLN A 484 -3.33 4.54 23.41
C GLN A 484 -4.61 5.38 23.34
N TRP A 485 -5.54 5.04 22.46
CA TRP A 485 -6.82 5.73 22.34
C TRP A 485 -7.71 5.51 23.57
N GLN A 486 -7.72 4.31 24.16
CA GLN A 486 -8.44 4.06 25.40
C GLN A 486 -7.87 4.88 26.57
N ASP A 487 -6.55 5.04 26.63
CA ASP A 487 -5.91 5.87 27.64
C ASP A 487 -6.27 7.36 27.47
N MET A 488 -6.28 7.87 26.24
CA MET A 488 -6.55 9.28 25.93
C MET A 488 -8.03 9.65 26.01
N PHE A 489 -8.91 8.80 25.48
CA PHE A 489 -10.31 9.20 25.21
C PHE A 489 -11.35 8.42 26.01
N TRP A 490 -10.99 7.31 26.67
CA TRP A 490 -11.91 6.45 27.41
C TRP A 490 -11.49 6.22 28.85
N MET A 491 -11.05 7.26 29.56
CA MET A 491 -10.72 7.23 31.00
C MET A 491 -9.77 6.08 31.37
N ARG A 492 -8.84 5.73 30.50
CA ARG A 492 -7.87 4.63 30.69
C ARG A 492 -8.50 3.25 30.90
N ARG A 493 -9.74 3.05 30.42
CA ARG A 493 -10.41 1.75 30.51
C ARG A 493 -9.93 0.85 29.36
N LYS A 494 -8.87 0.06 29.61
CA LYS A 494 -8.21 -0.85 28.65
C LYS A 494 -9.03 -2.12 28.44
N SER A 495 -10.13 -2.02 27.69
CA SER A 495 -11.04 -3.13 27.42
C SER A 495 -10.52 -3.99 26.28
N PHE A 496 -10.16 -5.24 26.55
CA PHE A 496 -9.73 -6.26 25.58
C PHE A 496 -8.58 -5.86 24.67
N THR A 497 -7.64 -5.05 25.14
CA THR A 497 -6.46 -4.63 24.37
C THR A 497 -5.16 -5.25 24.86
N LYS A 498 -5.11 -5.76 26.11
CA LYS A 498 -3.98 -6.55 26.61
C LYS A 498 -4.01 -7.94 25.98
N MET A 499 -2.87 -8.37 25.49
CA MET A 499 -2.70 -9.69 24.87
C MET A 499 -1.81 -10.58 25.73
N LEU A 500 -2.10 -11.87 25.71
CA LEU A 500 -1.20 -12.92 26.17
C LEU A 500 -0.63 -13.60 24.94
N ASN A 501 0.66 -13.38 24.69
CA ASN A 501 1.32 -13.87 23.49
C ASN A 501 1.88 -15.29 23.66
N PRO A 502 1.94 -16.09 22.59
CA PRO A 502 2.63 -17.36 22.58
C PRO A 502 4.16 -17.17 22.64
N CYS A 503 4.89 -18.27 22.85
CA CYS A 503 6.34 -18.27 22.69
C CYS A 503 6.71 -18.22 21.19
N TYR A 504 7.07 -17.05 20.69
CA TYR A 504 7.40 -16.86 19.26
C TYR A 504 8.67 -17.62 18.83
N GLU A 505 9.61 -17.86 19.74
CA GLU A 505 10.78 -18.72 19.49
C GLU A 505 10.37 -20.15 19.10
N LEU A 506 9.44 -20.75 19.85
CA LEU A 506 8.94 -22.09 19.57
C LEU A 506 8.18 -22.14 18.24
N ILE A 507 7.43 -21.09 17.92
CA ILE A 507 6.73 -20.96 16.64
C ILE A 507 7.74 -20.86 15.49
N ALA A 508 8.70 -19.94 15.57
CA ALA A 508 9.75 -19.78 14.57
C ALA A 508 10.52 -21.09 14.35
N ARG A 509 10.87 -21.77 15.45
CA ARG A 509 11.54 -23.07 15.40
C ARG A 509 10.69 -24.14 14.74
N GLY A 510 9.37 -24.15 14.97
CA GLY A 510 8.43 -25.08 14.34
C GLY A 510 8.37 -24.94 12.83
N TYR A 511 8.52 -23.71 12.31
CA TYR A 511 8.61 -23.42 10.88
C TYR A 511 10.06 -23.42 10.33
N GLY A 512 11.07 -23.70 11.17
CA GLY A 512 12.48 -23.71 10.76
C GLY A 512 13.01 -22.32 10.35
N ILE A 513 12.40 -21.24 10.82
CA ILE A 513 12.79 -19.87 10.51
C ILE A 513 13.77 -19.37 11.59
N PRO A 514 14.95 -18.84 11.21
CA PRO A 514 15.88 -18.23 12.15
C PRO A 514 15.21 -17.13 12.99
N TYR A 515 15.50 -17.13 14.29
CA TYR A 515 14.87 -16.24 15.25
C TYR A 515 15.89 -15.65 16.23
N GLN A 516 15.62 -14.44 16.66
CA GLN A 516 16.30 -13.82 17.79
C GLN A 516 15.35 -12.88 18.54
N CYS A 517 15.35 -12.94 19.87
CA CYS A 517 14.65 -11.99 20.73
C CYS A 517 15.65 -10.96 21.28
N VAL A 518 15.24 -9.69 21.28
CA VAL A 518 16.00 -8.57 21.86
C VAL A 518 15.15 -7.95 22.98
N THR A 519 15.70 -7.97 24.18
CA THR A 519 15.10 -7.37 25.39
C THR A 519 15.95 -6.24 25.95
N ASP A 520 17.19 -6.13 25.47
CA ASP A 520 18.18 -5.18 25.93
C ASP A 520 18.76 -4.36 24.75
N ARG A 521 18.79 -3.04 24.93
CA ARG A 521 19.28 -2.05 23.95
C ARG A 521 20.69 -2.33 23.47
N THR A 522 21.57 -2.83 24.34
CA THR A 522 22.97 -3.11 24.02
C THR A 522 23.13 -4.15 22.92
N ASN A 523 22.14 -5.05 22.78
CA ASN A 523 22.13 -6.11 21.77
C ASN A 523 21.38 -5.75 20.48
N LEU A 524 20.69 -4.60 20.43
CA LEU A 524 19.81 -4.26 19.33
C LEU A 524 20.57 -4.13 18.00
N ALA A 525 21.68 -3.38 17.99
CA ALA A 525 22.44 -3.12 16.77
C ALA A 525 23.01 -4.42 16.15
N SER A 526 23.58 -5.31 16.97
CA SER A 526 24.12 -6.59 16.50
C SER A 526 23.04 -7.56 16.04
N ALA A 527 21.88 -7.55 16.68
CA ALA A 527 20.74 -8.37 16.27
C ALA A 527 20.14 -7.92 14.93
N VAL A 528 20.05 -6.60 14.71
CA VAL A 528 19.62 -6.03 13.43
C VAL A 528 20.63 -6.38 12.31
N GLU A 529 21.93 -6.25 12.55
CA GLU A 529 22.97 -6.63 11.60
C GLU A 529 22.86 -8.11 11.22
N LYS A 530 22.72 -8.98 12.20
CA LYS A 530 22.55 -10.42 11.99
C LYS A 530 21.30 -10.74 11.15
N MET A 531 20.18 -10.08 11.44
CA MET A 531 18.95 -10.23 10.66
C MET A 531 19.16 -9.77 9.21
N LEU A 532 19.71 -8.58 9.00
CA LEU A 532 19.88 -8.00 7.66
C LEU A 532 20.89 -8.77 6.79
N THR A 533 21.93 -9.35 7.40
CA THR A 533 22.96 -10.14 6.70
C THR A 533 22.58 -11.60 6.52
N SER A 534 21.54 -12.11 7.21
CA SER A 534 21.09 -13.50 7.06
C SER A 534 20.62 -13.77 5.63
N GLN A 535 20.89 -14.98 5.15
CA GLN A 535 20.26 -15.49 3.94
C GLN A 535 18.82 -15.96 4.27
N GLY A 536 17.86 -15.72 3.39
CA GLY A 536 16.48 -16.17 3.59
C GLY A 536 15.70 -15.39 4.67
N PRO A 537 14.58 -15.96 5.19
CA PRO A 537 13.73 -15.30 6.19
C PRO A 537 14.40 -15.20 7.56
N PHE A 538 13.94 -14.22 8.35
CA PHE A 538 14.38 -14.06 9.74
C PHE A 538 13.30 -13.38 10.57
N ILE A 539 13.08 -13.84 11.81
CA ILE A 539 12.22 -13.18 12.78
C ILE A 539 13.09 -12.54 13.86
N LEU A 540 13.04 -11.21 13.94
CA LEU A 540 13.62 -10.42 15.02
C LEU A 540 12.49 -9.93 15.93
N GLU A 541 12.29 -10.59 17.07
CA GLU A 541 11.38 -10.11 18.10
C GLU A 541 12.08 -9.07 18.96
N CYS A 542 11.42 -7.91 19.15
CA CYS A 542 11.86 -6.87 20.07
C CYS A 542 10.78 -6.72 21.16
N ALA A 543 11.15 -7.06 22.41
CA ALA A 543 10.28 -6.83 23.56
C ALA A 543 10.34 -5.34 23.92
N ILE A 544 9.31 -4.61 23.55
CA ILE A 544 9.26 -3.16 23.69
C ILE A 544 8.34 -2.72 24.82
N LYS A 545 8.44 -1.47 25.20
CA LYS A 545 7.63 -0.83 26.22
C LYS A 545 6.13 -1.02 25.94
N GLU A 546 5.36 -1.50 26.90
CA GLU A 546 3.92 -1.81 26.75
C GLU A 546 3.06 -0.56 26.47
N ASP A 547 3.43 0.57 27.06
CA ASP A 547 2.69 1.84 27.02
C ASP A 547 3.42 2.92 26.21
N ASP A 548 4.20 2.52 25.21
CA ASP A 548 4.78 3.45 24.24
C ASP A 548 3.68 4.11 23.40
N ASP A 549 3.74 5.44 23.25
CA ASP A 549 2.72 6.23 22.56
C ASP A 549 3.27 6.87 21.29
N VAL A 550 2.47 6.85 20.22
CA VAL A 550 2.83 7.50 18.96
C VAL A 550 2.59 8.99 19.04
N LEU A 551 3.65 9.76 18.94
CA LEU A 551 3.64 11.21 18.87
C LEU A 551 4.48 11.69 17.66
N PRO A 552 4.20 12.90 17.13
CA PRO A 552 3.06 13.77 17.44
C PRO A 552 1.72 13.14 17.06
N MET A 553 0.65 13.68 17.60
CA MET A 553 -0.69 13.22 17.27
C MET A 553 -1.69 14.38 17.23
N THR A 554 -2.49 14.46 16.17
CA THR A 554 -3.68 15.29 16.14
C THR A 554 -4.88 14.46 16.60
N PRO A 555 -5.58 14.83 17.69
CA PRO A 555 -6.76 14.09 18.13
C PRO A 555 -7.85 14.04 17.05
N PRO A 556 -8.64 12.94 16.95
CA PRO A 556 -9.70 12.82 15.97
C PRO A 556 -10.70 13.98 16.00
N GLY A 557 -11.01 14.53 14.83
CA GLY A 557 -11.95 15.65 14.69
C GLY A 557 -11.40 17.03 15.05
N MET A 558 -10.16 17.12 15.53
CA MET A 558 -9.48 18.39 15.78
C MET A 558 -8.86 18.96 14.49
N ASN A 559 -8.41 20.21 14.54
CA ASN A 559 -7.71 20.80 13.40
C ASN A 559 -6.31 20.16 13.24
N VAL A 560 -5.82 20.11 12.01
CA VAL A 560 -4.52 19.49 11.72
C VAL A 560 -3.35 20.12 12.51
N ASN A 561 -3.48 21.40 12.86
CA ASN A 561 -2.48 22.13 13.66
C ASN A 561 -2.70 22.04 15.19
N ASP A 562 -3.76 21.38 15.67
CA ASP A 562 -3.95 21.08 17.10
C ASP A 562 -3.12 19.84 17.52
N MET A 563 -1.90 19.75 17.01
CA MET A 563 -1.04 18.60 17.14
C MET A 563 -0.33 18.57 18.50
N MET A 564 -0.46 17.47 19.21
CA MET A 564 0.15 17.23 20.53
C MET A 564 1.55 16.64 20.37
N LEU A 565 2.49 17.14 21.16
CA LEU A 565 3.88 16.64 21.27
C LEU A 565 4.11 15.85 22.58
N GLU A 566 3.13 15.81 23.46
CA GLU A 566 3.16 15.12 24.76
C GLU A 566 1.73 14.76 25.18
N ILE A 567 1.53 13.66 25.93
CA ILE A 567 0.24 13.18 26.47
C ILE A 567 0.24 13.28 27.98
#